data_0d0cdc4c083d47840620da973dce6904
#
_entry.id   0d0cdc4c083d47840620da973dce6904
#
_cell.length_a   1.000
_cell.length_b   1.000
_cell.length_c   1.000
_cell.angle_alpha   90.00
_cell.angle_beta   90.00
_cell.angle_gamma   90.00
#
_symmetry.space_group_name_H-M   'P 1'
#
loop_
_entity.id
_entity.type
_entity.pdbx_description
1 polymer ?
#
loop_
_entity_poly.entity_id
_entity_poly.type
_entity_poly.pdbx_seq_one_letter_code
_entity_poly.pdbx_strand_id
1 'polypeptide(L)'
;MAKAFASQGDMTEKKITFDEIGRDLWAFTAEGDPNSGVIIGDDSVMIIEAQATPRLANKVIERVRKVTDKPISHVVLTHYHAVRVLGASAYGADQIIMGEAARGMVMERGQEDWDSEFQRFP
;
A
#
# COMPACT_ATOMS: atom_id res chain seq x y z
N MET A 1 -2.15 -8.29 -32.31
CA MET A 1 -1.64 -7.50 -31.19
C MET A 1 -1.23 -8.42 -30.05
N ALA A 2 -0.03 -8.26 -29.54
CA ALA A 2 0.42 -9.08 -28.43
C ALA A 2 -0.39 -8.79 -27.17
N LYS A 3 -0.73 -9.83 -26.42
CA LYS A 3 -1.42 -9.67 -25.14
C LYS A 3 -0.48 -8.98 -24.14
N ALA A 4 -0.96 -7.93 -23.50
CA ALA A 4 -0.17 -7.24 -22.50
C ALA A 4 0.10 -8.14 -21.29
N PHE A 5 1.31 -8.10 -20.76
CA PHE A 5 1.62 -8.72 -19.47
C PHE A 5 0.93 -7.95 -18.35
N ALA A 6 0.69 -8.60 -17.21
CA ALA A 6 0.09 -7.94 -16.06
C ALA A 6 0.83 -6.67 -15.65
N SER A 7 2.17 -6.69 -15.73
CA SER A 7 3.01 -5.54 -15.41
C SER A 7 2.80 -4.34 -16.34
N GLN A 8 2.39 -4.59 -17.58
CA GLN A 8 2.09 -3.51 -18.53
C GLN A 8 0.75 -2.84 -18.18
N GLY A 9 -0.20 -3.61 -17.63
CA GLY A 9 -1.47 -3.07 -17.15
C GLY A 9 -1.33 -2.14 -15.96
N ASP A 10 -0.21 -2.21 -15.25
CA ASP A 10 0.02 -1.37 -14.06
C ASP A 10 0.10 0.13 -14.39
N MET A 11 0.34 0.48 -15.65
CA MET A 11 0.40 1.86 -16.11
C MET A 11 -0.96 2.45 -16.47
N THR A 12 -2.00 1.63 -16.51
CA THR A 12 -3.35 2.08 -16.87
C THR A 12 -4.15 2.47 -15.64
N GLU A 13 -5.21 3.24 -15.84
CA GLU A 13 -6.14 3.56 -14.77
C GLU A 13 -6.81 2.28 -14.26
N LYS A 14 -6.88 2.13 -12.95
CA LYS A 14 -7.39 0.93 -12.31
C LYS A 14 -8.77 1.17 -11.74
N LYS A 15 -9.58 0.14 -11.78
CA LYS A 15 -10.84 0.12 -11.03
C LYS A 15 -10.51 -0.09 -9.57
N ILE A 16 -10.91 0.86 -8.74
CA ILE A 16 -10.64 0.85 -7.29
C ILE A 16 -11.96 0.63 -6.56
N THR A 17 -11.93 -0.27 -5.58
CA THR A 17 -13.02 -0.43 -4.64
C THR A 17 -12.52 -0.21 -3.22
N PHE A 18 -13.38 0.33 -2.37
CA PHE A 18 -13.08 0.54 -0.96
C PHE A 18 -14.33 0.24 -0.16
N ASP A 19 -14.37 -0.96 0.42
CA ASP A 19 -15.58 -1.50 1.03
C ASP A 19 -15.35 -1.86 2.50
N GLU A 20 -16.34 -1.59 3.32
CA GLU A 20 -16.33 -2.05 4.70
C GLU A 20 -16.63 -3.55 4.72
N ILE A 21 -15.68 -4.34 5.23
CA ILE A 21 -15.79 -5.80 5.27
C ILE A 21 -16.12 -6.33 6.66
N GLY A 22 -16.11 -5.46 7.65
CA GLY A 22 -16.46 -5.74 9.03
C GLY A 22 -16.53 -4.41 9.76
N ARG A 23 -16.92 -4.41 11.02
CA ARG A 23 -17.01 -3.16 11.80
C ARG A 23 -15.63 -2.51 11.87
N ASP A 24 -15.52 -1.30 11.32
CA ASP A 24 -14.29 -0.50 11.28
C ASP A 24 -13.13 -1.18 10.55
N LEU A 25 -13.43 -2.15 9.68
CA LEU A 25 -12.46 -2.86 8.85
C LEU A 25 -12.80 -2.61 7.37
N TRP A 26 -11.86 -2.02 6.65
CA TRP A 26 -12.05 -1.67 5.25
C TRP A 26 -11.03 -2.36 4.36
N ALA A 27 -11.43 -2.72 3.16
CA ALA A 27 -10.54 -3.29 2.16
C ALA A 27 -10.45 -2.36 0.95
N PHE A 28 -9.24 -1.95 0.64
CA PHE A 28 -8.90 -1.23 -0.59
C PHE A 28 -8.43 -2.26 -1.60
N THR A 29 -9.11 -2.33 -2.73
CA THR A 29 -8.70 -3.21 -3.82
C THR A 29 -8.58 -2.41 -5.11
N ALA A 30 -7.55 -2.70 -5.87
CA ALA A 30 -7.33 -2.08 -7.17
C ALA A 30 -6.96 -3.16 -8.18
N GLU A 31 -7.55 -3.08 -9.34
CA GLU A 31 -7.40 -4.09 -10.38
C GLU A 31 -5.92 -4.20 -10.78
N GLY A 32 -5.33 -5.39 -10.61
CA GLY A 32 -3.92 -5.63 -10.94
C GLY A 32 -2.91 -5.11 -9.93
N ASP A 33 -3.31 -4.37 -8.92
CA ASP A 33 -2.45 -3.83 -7.87
C ASP A 33 -2.60 -4.62 -6.58
N PRO A 34 -1.66 -4.50 -5.63
CA PRO A 34 -1.83 -5.08 -4.31
C PRO A 34 -3.01 -4.46 -3.57
N ASN A 35 -3.63 -5.26 -2.72
CA ASN A 35 -4.69 -4.77 -1.85
C ASN A 35 -4.09 -4.17 -0.57
N SER A 36 -4.82 -3.29 0.07
CA SER A 36 -4.48 -2.77 1.39
C SER A 36 -5.66 -2.95 2.33
N GLY A 37 -5.36 -3.23 3.59
CA GLY A 37 -6.35 -3.27 4.63
C GLY A 37 -6.30 -2.00 5.48
N VAL A 38 -7.45 -1.60 6.01
CA VAL A 38 -7.57 -0.43 6.88
C VAL A 38 -8.35 -0.83 8.12
N ILE A 39 -7.74 -0.60 9.28
CA ILE A 39 -8.37 -0.87 10.59
C ILE A 39 -8.50 0.47 11.29
N ILE A 40 -9.74 0.87 11.57
CA ILE A 40 -10.01 2.12 12.27
C ILE A 40 -10.19 1.81 13.76
N GLY A 41 -9.24 2.26 14.57
CA GLY A 41 -9.30 2.13 16.01
C GLY A 41 -10.02 3.31 16.66
N ASP A 42 -10.01 3.36 17.99
CA ASP A 42 -10.66 4.45 18.72
C ASP A 42 -9.98 5.80 18.47
N ASP A 43 -8.66 5.83 18.40
CA ASP A 43 -7.89 7.07 18.30
C ASP A 43 -7.09 7.20 17.00
N SER A 44 -6.86 6.10 16.30
CA SER A 44 -5.98 6.11 15.13
C SER A 44 -6.32 4.98 14.16
N VAL A 45 -5.64 5.00 13.02
CA VAL A 45 -5.83 4.07 11.92
C VAL A 45 -4.56 3.24 11.73
N MET A 46 -4.73 1.95 11.45
CA MET A 46 -3.66 1.05 11.03
C MET A 46 -3.89 0.65 9.58
N ILE A 47 -2.83 0.75 8.79
CA ILE A 47 -2.82 0.31 7.38
C ILE A 47 -2.06 -1.00 7.30
N ILE A 48 -2.60 -1.95 6.54
CA ILE A 48 -1.93 -3.23 6.26
C ILE A 48 -1.58 -3.26 4.78
N GLU A 49 -0.32 -3.33 4.46
CA GLU A 49 0.28 -3.24 3.12
C GLU A 49 0.21 -1.82 2.54
N ALA A 50 1.35 -1.33 2.06
CA ALA A 50 1.54 0.10 1.81
C ALA A 50 1.48 0.54 0.35
N GLN A 51 1.29 -0.36 -0.60
CA GLN A 51 1.34 -0.08 -2.03
C GLN A 51 2.77 0.11 -2.57
N ALA A 52 2.89 0.15 -3.89
CA ALA A 52 4.19 0.16 -4.58
C ALA A 52 4.90 1.50 -4.53
N THR A 53 4.16 2.59 -4.49
CA THR A 53 4.74 3.95 -4.54
C THR A 53 3.94 4.90 -3.65
N PRO A 54 4.53 6.04 -3.25
CA PRO A 54 3.79 7.07 -2.53
C PRO A 54 2.55 7.55 -3.27
N ARG A 55 2.59 7.63 -4.60
CA ARG A 55 1.44 8.03 -5.40
C ARG A 55 0.28 7.05 -5.23
N LEU A 56 0.55 5.75 -5.29
CA LEU A 56 -0.48 4.72 -5.11
C LEU A 56 -0.96 4.68 -3.66
N ALA A 57 -0.05 4.87 -2.69
CA ALA A 57 -0.40 4.98 -1.29
C ALA A 57 -1.37 6.14 -1.04
N ASN A 58 -1.19 7.26 -1.72
CA ASN A 58 -2.09 8.40 -1.59
C ASN A 58 -3.52 8.08 -2.01
N LYS A 59 -3.72 7.16 -2.93
CA LYS A 59 -5.06 6.68 -3.30
C LYS A 59 -5.74 5.97 -2.14
N VAL A 60 -4.99 5.20 -1.36
CA VAL A 60 -5.50 4.58 -0.13
C VAL A 60 -5.85 5.65 0.89
N ILE A 61 -4.94 6.61 1.09
CA ILE A 61 -5.13 7.70 2.06
C ILE A 61 -6.39 8.50 1.72
N GLU A 62 -6.61 8.83 0.46
CA GLU A 62 -7.81 9.53 0.01
C GLU A 62 -9.09 8.80 0.40
N ARG A 63 -9.11 7.47 0.26
CA ARG A 63 -10.25 6.65 0.65
C ARG A 63 -10.46 6.65 2.16
N VAL A 64 -9.36 6.52 2.92
CA VAL A 64 -9.41 6.57 4.39
C VAL A 64 -10.02 7.89 4.85
N ARG A 65 -9.62 9.02 4.26
CA ARG A 65 -10.12 10.35 4.66
C ARG A 65 -11.59 10.55 4.35
N LYS A 66 -12.20 9.73 3.51
CA LYS A 66 -13.65 9.77 3.28
C LYS A 66 -14.45 9.14 4.43
N VAL A 67 -13.83 8.31 5.25
CA VAL A 67 -14.51 7.58 6.32
C VAL A 67 -14.03 7.96 7.72
N THR A 68 -12.86 8.58 7.86
CA THR A 68 -12.34 9.00 9.16
C THR A 68 -11.30 10.11 9.02
N ASP A 69 -11.23 10.98 10.03
CA ASP A 69 -10.19 12.01 10.17
C ASP A 69 -9.06 11.57 11.11
N LYS A 70 -9.17 10.39 11.70
CA LYS A 70 -8.19 9.91 12.66
C LYS A 70 -6.81 9.76 12.04
N PRO A 71 -5.73 10.05 12.78
CA PRO A 71 -4.38 9.94 12.22
C PRO A 71 -4.02 8.48 11.92
N ILE A 72 -3.21 8.28 10.89
CA ILE A 72 -2.65 6.97 10.58
C ILE A 72 -1.42 6.81 11.45
N SER A 73 -1.47 5.90 12.42
CA SER A 73 -0.40 5.71 13.40
C SER A 73 0.52 4.55 13.06
N HIS A 74 0.00 3.54 12.39
CA HIS A 74 0.73 2.30 12.13
C HIS A 74 0.54 1.85 10.70
N VAL A 75 1.63 1.37 10.08
CA VAL A 75 1.61 0.64 8.82
C VAL A 75 2.24 -0.72 9.09
N VAL A 76 1.52 -1.79 8.80
CA VAL A 76 2.03 -3.16 8.96
C VAL A 76 2.36 -3.72 7.58
N LEU A 77 3.58 -4.17 7.41
CA LEU A 77 4.07 -4.78 6.17
C LEU A 77 4.23 -6.28 6.43
N THR A 78 3.49 -7.09 5.68
CA THR A 78 3.46 -8.53 5.95
C THR A 78 4.68 -9.27 5.42
N HIS A 79 5.33 -8.71 4.39
CA HIS A 79 6.53 -9.29 3.78
C HIS A 79 7.27 -8.19 2.99
N TYR A 80 8.42 -8.54 2.40
CA TYR A 80 9.32 -7.56 1.77
C TYR A 80 8.97 -7.18 0.33
N HIS A 81 7.96 -7.78 -0.28
CA HIS A 81 7.63 -7.56 -1.69
C HIS A 81 7.42 -6.07 -1.99
N ALA A 82 8.18 -5.53 -2.92
CA ALA A 82 8.26 -4.10 -3.18
C ALA A 82 6.91 -3.43 -3.44
N VAL A 83 6.02 -4.08 -4.18
CA VAL A 83 4.70 -3.53 -4.52
C VAL A 83 3.79 -3.32 -3.29
N ARG A 84 4.19 -3.85 -2.14
CA ARG A 84 3.44 -3.70 -0.89
C ARG A 84 4.13 -2.82 0.13
N VAL A 85 5.37 -2.41 -0.13
CA VAL A 85 6.26 -1.80 0.85
C VAL A 85 6.64 -0.38 0.50
N LEU A 86 6.96 -0.10 -0.75
CA LEU A 86 7.64 1.13 -1.11
C LEU A 86 6.80 2.40 -0.95
N GLY A 87 5.48 2.27 -0.84
CA GLY A 87 4.60 3.40 -0.55
C GLY A 87 4.51 3.79 0.93
N ALA A 88 5.17 3.06 1.83
CA ALA A 88 4.99 3.21 3.27
C ALA A 88 5.23 4.64 3.79
N SER A 89 6.20 5.36 3.24
CA SER A 89 6.53 6.71 3.68
C SER A 89 5.40 7.72 3.48
N ALA A 90 4.52 7.49 2.54
CA ALA A 90 3.44 8.43 2.23
C ALA A 90 2.39 8.54 3.34
N TYR A 91 2.27 7.52 4.19
CA TYR A 91 1.26 7.49 5.23
C TYR A 91 1.58 8.39 6.43
N GLY A 92 2.84 8.79 6.59
CA GLY A 92 3.26 9.60 7.72
C GLY A 92 3.03 8.91 9.07
N ALA A 93 3.05 7.58 9.09
CA ALA A 93 2.76 6.81 10.29
C ALA A 93 3.85 6.96 11.35
N ASP A 94 3.47 6.90 12.61
CA ASP A 94 4.43 6.93 13.72
C ASP A 94 5.32 5.69 13.71
N GLN A 95 4.75 4.55 13.32
CA GLN A 95 5.47 3.27 13.30
C GLN A 95 5.16 2.48 12.03
N ILE A 96 6.21 1.91 11.46
CA ILE A 96 6.10 0.92 10.39
C ILE A 96 6.57 -0.41 10.97
N ILE A 97 5.69 -1.40 10.95
CA ILE A 97 5.89 -2.69 11.63
C ILE A 97 6.07 -3.78 10.58
N MET A 98 7.13 -4.56 10.72
CA MET A 98 7.33 -5.75 9.89
C MET A 98 8.24 -6.75 10.61
N GLY A 99 8.23 -8.01 10.14
CA GLY A 99 9.12 -9.03 10.68
C GLY A 99 10.58 -8.68 10.46
N GLU A 100 11.45 -9.11 11.36
CA GLU A 100 12.89 -8.80 11.32
C GLU A 100 13.54 -9.25 10.01
N ALA A 101 13.25 -10.49 9.57
CA ALA A 101 13.79 -11.01 8.33
C ALA A 101 13.31 -10.22 7.10
N ALA A 102 12.03 -9.85 7.07
CA ALA A 102 11.47 -9.04 6.00
C ALA A 102 12.12 -7.65 5.98
N ARG A 103 12.33 -7.04 7.14
CA ARG A 103 13.03 -5.76 7.24
C ARG A 103 14.44 -5.84 6.69
N GLY A 104 15.16 -6.92 7.00
CA GLY A 104 16.49 -7.16 6.44
C GLY A 104 16.50 -7.19 4.92
N MET A 105 15.52 -7.85 4.31
CA MET A 105 15.39 -7.90 2.85
C MET A 105 15.07 -6.53 2.25
N VAL A 106 14.25 -5.73 2.90
CA VAL A 106 13.95 -4.36 2.45
C VAL A 106 15.20 -3.49 2.52
N MET A 107 15.97 -3.58 3.60
CA MET A 107 17.20 -2.81 3.76
C MET A 107 18.26 -3.19 2.72
N GLU A 108 18.34 -4.46 2.37
CA GLU A 108 19.30 -4.97 1.40
C GLU A 108 18.91 -4.61 -0.04
N ARG A 109 17.64 -4.69 -0.39
CA ARG A 109 17.15 -4.58 -1.77
C ARG A 109 16.35 -3.31 -2.05
N GLY A 110 16.08 -2.51 -1.04
CA GLY A 110 15.11 -1.42 -1.13
C GLY A 110 15.36 -0.44 -2.27
N GLN A 111 16.60 -0.01 -2.47
CA GLN A 111 16.93 0.96 -3.51
C GLN A 111 16.73 0.36 -4.91
N GLU A 112 17.18 -0.86 -5.10
CA GLU A 112 17.03 -1.56 -6.37
C GLU A 112 15.55 -1.80 -6.70
N ASP A 113 14.79 -2.25 -5.72
CA ASP A 113 13.36 -2.46 -5.85
C ASP A 113 12.63 -1.14 -6.11
N TRP A 114 13.03 -0.07 -5.43
CA TRP A 114 12.46 1.27 -5.64
C TRP A 114 12.66 1.71 -7.09
N ASP A 115 13.87 1.62 -7.60
CA ASP A 115 14.18 2.03 -8.96
C ASP A 115 13.34 1.26 -9.98
N SER A 116 13.21 -0.05 -9.80
CA SER A 116 12.43 -0.92 -10.66
C SER A 116 10.94 -0.58 -10.61
N GLU A 117 10.38 -0.48 -9.41
CA GLU A 117 8.94 -0.24 -9.23
C GLU A 117 8.55 1.19 -9.60
N PHE A 118 9.42 2.16 -9.40
CA PHE A 118 9.14 3.55 -9.77
C PHE A 118 9.03 3.73 -11.28
N GLN A 119 9.79 2.95 -12.06
CA GLN A 119 9.64 2.93 -13.51
C GLN A 119 8.33 2.26 -13.92
N ARG A 120 7.91 1.24 -13.18
CA ARG A 120 6.70 0.49 -13.44
C ARG A 120 5.43 1.27 -13.02
N PHE A 121 5.51 2.04 -11.92
CA PHE A 121 4.39 2.81 -11.35
C PHE A 121 4.81 4.28 -11.15
N PRO A 122 5.02 5.03 -12.22
CA PRO A 122 5.50 6.42 -12.14
C PRO A 122 4.55 7.42 -11.47
#